data_3922de17c6f03b4174e5aa656d609e03
#
_entry.id   3922de17c6f03b4174e5aa656d609e03
#
_cell.length_a   1.000
_cell.length_b   1.000
_cell.length_c   1.000
_cell.angle_alpha   90.00
_cell.angle_beta   90.00
_cell.angle_gamma   90.00
#
_symmetry.space_group_name_H-M   'P 1'
#
loop_
_entity.id
_entity.type
_entity.pdbx_description
1 polymer ?
#
loop_
_entity_poly.entity_id
_entity_poly.type
_entity_poly.pdbx_seq_one_letter_code
_entity_poly.pdbx_strand_id
1 'polypeptide(L)'
;IDFSSIDVSFISLTKVLLPVKNLLTDDGQIVCLIKPQFEAGREKVGKHGVVRDKAVHEEVIQMVIDYAISIGFEILNLEFSPVKGPEGNIEYLLHLQKHTEGTYENIPFEIKNIVDKAHETL
;
A
#
# COMPACT_ATOMS: atom_id res chain seq x y z
N ILE A 1 20.60 -5.03 1.90
CA ILE A 1 19.83 -3.79 1.70
C ILE A 1 19.10 -3.45 2.99
N ASP A 2 19.28 -2.24 3.50
CA ASP A 2 18.62 -1.77 4.73
C ASP A 2 17.41 -0.88 4.45
N PHE A 3 17.23 -0.40 3.22
CA PHE A 3 16.09 0.40 2.80
C PHE A 3 15.79 0.18 1.33
N SER A 4 14.51 0.16 0.98
CA SER A 4 14.06 0.06 -0.40
C SER A 4 12.81 0.91 -0.62
N SER A 5 12.67 1.47 -1.80
CA SER A 5 11.42 2.10 -2.23
C SER A 5 10.85 1.33 -3.41
N ILE A 6 9.54 1.15 -3.42
CA ILE A 6 8.84 0.37 -4.45
C ILE A 6 7.76 1.22 -5.10
N ASP A 7 7.90 1.42 -6.39
CA ASP A 7 6.91 2.07 -7.23
C ASP A 7 6.75 1.23 -8.50
N VAL A 8 5.75 0.35 -8.51
CA VAL A 8 5.50 -0.56 -9.64
C VAL A 8 4.13 -0.31 -10.23
N SER A 9 4.03 -0.48 -11.54
CA SER A 9 2.79 -0.34 -12.30
C SER A 9 2.40 -1.67 -12.92
N PHE A 10 1.09 -1.92 -13.03
CA PHE A 10 0.52 -3.11 -13.67
C PHE A 10 0.80 -4.43 -12.94
N ILE A 11 1.31 -4.35 -11.70
CA ILE A 11 1.57 -5.54 -10.89
C ILE A 11 1.18 -5.24 -9.44
N SER A 12 0.61 -6.23 -8.75
CA SER A 12 0.26 -6.09 -7.35
C SER A 12 1.49 -6.09 -6.45
N LEU A 13 1.47 -5.26 -5.38
CA LEU A 13 2.49 -5.28 -4.34
C LEU A 13 2.58 -6.66 -3.68
N THR A 14 1.49 -7.44 -3.65
CA THR A 14 1.51 -8.79 -3.10
C THR A 14 2.46 -9.72 -3.84
N LYS A 15 2.83 -9.39 -5.07
CA LYS A 15 3.79 -10.18 -5.86
C LYS A 15 5.23 -9.70 -5.70
N VAL A 16 5.43 -8.49 -5.21
CA VAL A 16 6.75 -7.84 -5.15
C VAL A 16 7.32 -7.84 -3.74
N LEU A 17 6.46 -7.73 -2.72
CA LEU A 17 6.92 -7.53 -1.34
C LEU A 17 7.77 -8.69 -0.82
N LEU A 18 7.42 -9.93 -1.10
CA LEU A 18 8.19 -11.07 -0.59
C LEU A 18 9.61 -11.15 -1.19
N PRO A 19 9.79 -11.06 -2.51
CA PRO A 19 11.15 -11.01 -3.08
C PRO A 19 11.99 -9.88 -2.52
N VAL A 20 11.42 -8.68 -2.36
CA VAL A 20 12.16 -7.54 -1.81
C VAL A 20 12.50 -7.78 -0.34
N LYS A 21 11.55 -8.33 0.45
CA LYS A 21 11.80 -8.67 1.85
C LYS A 21 13.04 -9.55 2.00
N ASN A 22 13.19 -10.53 1.12
CA ASN A 22 14.31 -11.47 1.17
C ASN A 22 15.67 -10.81 0.91
N LEU A 23 15.68 -9.60 0.35
CA LEU A 23 16.90 -8.82 0.11
C LEU A 23 17.20 -7.83 1.25
N LEU A 24 16.26 -7.64 2.19
CA LEU A 24 16.43 -6.68 3.28
C LEU A 24 17.22 -7.29 4.44
N THR A 25 17.92 -6.44 5.15
CA THR A 25 18.49 -6.75 6.48
C THR A 25 17.35 -7.03 7.47
N ASP A 26 17.67 -7.60 8.64
CA ASP A 26 16.65 -8.04 9.60
C ASP A 26 15.70 -6.92 10.07
N ASP A 27 16.17 -5.68 10.10
CA ASP A 27 15.36 -4.50 10.46
C ASP A 27 15.22 -3.53 9.29
N GLY A 28 15.37 -4.02 8.07
CA GLY A 28 15.26 -3.22 6.87
C GLY A 28 13.87 -2.65 6.66
N GLN A 29 13.79 -1.49 6.01
CA GLN A 29 12.54 -0.76 5.79
C GLN A 29 12.21 -0.62 4.32
N ILE A 30 10.91 -0.51 4.04
CA ILE A 30 10.39 -0.28 2.70
C ILE A 30 9.38 0.87 2.75
N VAL A 31 9.44 1.75 1.76
CA VAL A 31 8.34 2.65 1.44
C VAL A 31 7.80 2.21 0.07
N CYS A 32 6.51 1.92 0.00
CA CYS A 32 5.89 1.50 -1.25
C CYS A 32 4.62 2.31 -1.54
N LEU A 33 4.32 2.45 -2.82
CA LEU A 33 3.11 3.11 -3.29
C LEU A 33 2.02 2.09 -3.52
N ILE A 34 0.88 2.28 -2.84
CA ILE A 34 -0.34 1.52 -3.12
C ILE A 34 -1.10 2.25 -4.20
N LYS A 35 -1.31 1.59 -5.32
CA LYS A 35 -2.00 2.14 -6.49
C LYS A 35 -3.30 1.38 -6.70
N PRO A 36 -4.45 1.89 -6.22
CA PRO A 36 -5.72 1.16 -6.33
C PRO A 36 -6.05 0.72 -7.75
N GLN A 37 -5.67 1.51 -8.75
CA GLN A 37 -5.91 1.18 -10.15
C GLN A 37 -5.21 -0.10 -10.62
N PHE A 38 -4.15 -0.54 -9.91
CA PHE A 38 -3.43 -1.77 -10.25
C PHE A 38 -3.65 -2.90 -9.23
N GLU A 39 -4.24 -2.58 -8.07
CA GLU A 39 -4.54 -3.56 -7.03
C GLU A 39 -5.99 -4.07 -7.09
N ALA A 40 -6.91 -3.23 -7.52
CA ALA A 40 -8.32 -3.60 -7.67
C ALA A 40 -8.53 -4.45 -8.91
N GLY A 41 -9.56 -5.30 -8.90
CA GLY A 41 -9.97 -6.05 -10.07
C GLY A 41 -10.48 -5.12 -11.18
N ARG A 42 -10.42 -5.58 -12.43
CA ARG A 42 -10.85 -4.78 -13.59
C ARG A 42 -12.25 -4.22 -13.46
N GLU A 43 -13.17 -4.98 -12.88
CA GLU A 43 -14.56 -4.59 -12.69
C GLU A 43 -14.73 -3.40 -11.76
N LYS A 44 -13.70 -3.09 -10.95
CA LYS A 44 -13.72 -1.98 -10.00
C LYS A 44 -13.00 -0.74 -10.50
N VAL A 45 -12.40 -0.83 -11.69
CA VAL A 45 -11.70 0.29 -12.31
C VAL A 45 -12.64 0.96 -13.31
N GLY A 46 -12.82 2.27 -13.15
CA GLY A 46 -13.68 3.05 -14.02
C GLY A 46 -13.04 3.34 -15.38
N LYS A 47 -13.74 4.15 -16.17
CA LYS A 47 -13.22 4.63 -17.45
C LYS A 47 -11.88 5.34 -17.25
N HIS A 48 -11.00 5.22 -18.21
CA HIS A 48 -9.67 5.83 -18.19
C HIS A 48 -8.75 5.28 -17.10
N GLY A 49 -9.05 4.12 -16.54
CA GLY A 49 -8.20 3.48 -15.55
C GLY A 49 -8.19 4.16 -14.18
N VAL A 50 -9.30 4.80 -13.79
CA VAL A 50 -9.39 5.52 -12.52
C VAL A 50 -10.28 4.78 -11.54
N VAL A 51 -9.81 4.60 -10.31
CA VAL A 51 -10.59 4.06 -9.19
C VAL A 51 -10.97 5.22 -8.27
N ARG A 52 -12.28 5.52 -8.17
CA ARG A 52 -12.79 6.66 -7.39
C ARG A 52 -13.55 6.25 -6.14
N ASP A 53 -13.96 5.00 -6.03
CA ASP A 53 -14.77 4.52 -4.91
C ASP A 53 -13.90 4.40 -3.65
N LYS A 54 -14.26 5.16 -2.61
CA LYS A 54 -13.57 5.10 -1.31
C LYS A 54 -13.53 3.70 -0.73
N ALA A 55 -14.63 2.94 -0.86
CA ALA A 55 -14.70 1.57 -0.34
C ALA A 55 -13.68 0.66 -1.04
N VAL A 56 -13.47 0.85 -2.33
CA VAL A 56 -12.45 0.10 -3.08
C VAL A 56 -11.05 0.47 -2.61
N HIS A 57 -10.79 1.75 -2.34
CA HIS A 57 -9.50 2.19 -1.80
C HIS A 57 -9.23 1.55 -0.44
N GLU A 58 -10.23 1.54 0.46
CA GLU A 58 -10.09 0.91 1.78
C GLU A 58 -9.82 -0.59 1.66
N GLU A 59 -10.55 -1.27 0.78
CA GLU A 59 -10.39 -2.71 0.53
C GLU A 59 -8.99 -3.03 0.01
N VAL A 60 -8.50 -2.26 -0.95
CA VAL A 60 -7.16 -2.44 -1.52
C VAL A 60 -6.07 -2.23 -0.47
N ILE A 61 -6.16 -1.16 0.31
CA ILE A 61 -5.19 -0.87 1.37
C ILE A 61 -5.18 -1.99 2.40
N GLN A 62 -6.36 -2.45 2.83
CA GLN A 62 -6.48 -3.53 3.80
C GLN A 62 -5.86 -4.82 3.27
N MET A 63 -6.09 -5.14 2.00
CA MET A 63 -5.52 -6.33 1.36
C MET A 63 -3.98 -6.28 1.38
N VAL A 64 -3.39 -5.15 0.99
CA VAL A 64 -1.94 -5.01 0.96
C VAL A 64 -1.35 -5.08 2.37
N ILE A 65 -1.97 -4.42 3.35
CA ILE A 65 -1.51 -4.43 4.74
C ILE A 65 -1.59 -5.85 5.32
N ASP A 66 -2.71 -6.54 5.12
CA ASP A 66 -2.89 -7.91 5.62
C ASP A 66 -1.83 -8.84 5.04
N TYR A 67 -1.55 -8.72 3.75
CA TYR A 67 -0.50 -9.50 3.11
C TYR A 67 0.88 -9.18 3.71
N ALA A 68 1.20 -7.89 3.86
CA ALA A 68 2.49 -7.46 4.42
C ALA A 68 2.70 -8.03 5.83
N ILE A 69 1.68 -7.97 6.67
CA ILE A 69 1.73 -8.55 8.03
C ILE A 69 1.94 -10.05 7.95
N SER A 70 1.23 -10.73 7.05
CA SER A 70 1.31 -12.18 6.91
C SER A 70 2.70 -12.69 6.54
N ILE A 71 3.49 -11.88 5.83
CA ILE A 71 4.86 -12.26 5.44
C ILE A 71 5.94 -11.67 6.35
N GLY A 72 5.57 -11.04 7.46
CA GLY A 72 6.51 -10.61 8.50
C GLY A 72 6.95 -9.15 8.44
N PHE A 73 6.09 -8.26 7.96
CA PHE A 73 6.31 -6.82 8.05
C PHE A 73 5.51 -6.22 9.20
N GLU A 74 6.10 -5.22 9.84
CA GLU A 74 5.43 -4.29 10.74
C GLU A 74 5.01 -3.05 9.95
N ILE A 75 3.81 -2.56 10.20
CA ILE A 75 3.31 -1.34 9.57
C ILE A 75 3.74 -0.14 10.40
N LEU A 76 4.60 0.70 9.83
CA LEU A 76 5.08 1.90 10.53
C LEU A 76 4.19 3.10 10.27
N ASN A 77 3.70 3.28 9.05
CA ASN A 77 2.85 4.41 8.70
C ASN A 77 2.10 4.18 7.40
N LEU A 78 0.99 4.87 7.27
CA LEU A 78 0.22 4.96 6.02
C LEU A 78 -0.18 6.42 5.83
N GLU A 79 0.04 6.94 4.63
CA GLU A 79 -0.35 8.31 4.29
C GLU A 79 -0.77 8.35 2.82
N PHE A 80 -1.58 9.32 2.43
CA PHE A 80 -1.88 9.50 1.01
C PHE A 80 -0.77 10.31 0.35
N SER A 81 -0.49 10.01 -0.93
CA SER A 81 0.47 10.79 -1.71
C SER A 81 -0.11 12.18 -2.00
N PRO A 82 0.65 13.25 -1.79
CA PRO A 82 0.15 14.60 -2.07
C PRO A 82 -0.01 14.89 -3.57
N VAL A 83 0.51 14.01 -4.40
CA VAL A 83 0.44 14.13 -5.87
C VAL A 83 -0.38 12.98 -6.41
N LYS A 84 -1.37 13.28 -7.26
CA LYS A 84 -2.16 12.24 -7.93
C LYS A 84 -1.30 11.52 -8.98
N GLY A 85 -1.53 10.22 -9.13
CA GLY A 85 -0.93 9.41 -10.16
C GLY A 85 -1.61 9.62 -11.52
N PRO A 86 -1.32 8.72 -12.49
CA PRO A 86 -1.89 8.82 -13.83
C PRO A 86 -3.42 8.91 -13.83
N GLU A 87 -3.96 9.72 -14.72
CA GLU A 87 -5.40 9.95 -14.91
C GLU A 87 -6.10 10.49 -13.66
N GLY A 88 -5.36 11.02 -12.69
CA GLY A 88 -5.89 11.57 -11.46
C GLY A 88 -6.17 10.56 -10.37
N ASN A 89 -5.57 9.36 -10.43
CA ASN A 89 -5.69 8.36 -9.38
C ASN A 89 -5.05 8.83 -8.07
N ILE A 90 -5.74 8.61 -6.95
CA ILE A 90 -5.17 8.82 -5.62
C ILE A 90 -4.34 7.60 -5.27
N GLU A 91 -3.11 7.82 -4.82
CA GLU A 91 -2.18 6.77 -4.41
C GLU A 91 -1.79 6.95 -2.95
N TYR A 92 -1.33 5.87 -2.32
CA TYR A 92 -1.01 5.88 -0.89
C TYR A 92 0.43 5.42 -0.66
N LEU A 93 1.09 6.05 0.33
CA LEU A 93 2.44 5.68 0.76
C LEU A 93 2.33 4.77 1.98
N LEU A 94 2.88 3.59 1.87
CA LEU A 94 2.92 2.61 2.95
C LEU A 94 4.37 2.41 3.39
N HIS A 95 4.62 2.64 4.69
CA HIS A 95 5.95 2.48 5.28
C HIS A 95 5.97 1.21 6.13
N LEU A 96 6.85 0.30 5.79
CA LEU A 96 6.97 -1.02 6.40
C LEU A 96 8.38 -1.24 6.97
N GLN A 97 8.46 -2.07 8.01
CA GLN A 97 9.75 -2.56 8.52
C GLN A 97 9.73 -4.08 8.59
N LYS A 98 10.79 -4.72 8.10
CA LYS A 98 10.93 -6.16 8.20
C LYS A 98 11.00 -6.56 9.68
N HIS A 99 10.22 -7.57 10.05
CA HIS A 99 10.19 -8.07 11.41
C HIS A 99 10.45 -9.58 11.42
N THR A 100 11.26 -10.03 12.38
CA THR A 100 11.68 -11.44 12.44
C THR A 100 10.87 -12.27 13.42
N GLU A 101 10.08 -11.64 14.29
CA GLU A 101 9.31 -12.33 15.33
C GLU A 101 7.83 -11.98 15.27
N GLY A 102 7.00 -12.97 14.96
CA GLY A 102 5.55 -12.85 15.03
C GLY A 102 4.93 -11.95 13.97
N THR A 103 3.64 -11.73 14.14
CA THR A 103 2.86 -10.82 13.28
C THR A 103 2.29 -9.70 14.14
N TYR A 104 2.18 -8.50 13.57
CA TYR A 104 1.56 -7.37 14.27
C TYR A 104 0.09 -7.30 13.91
N GLU A 105 -0.77 -7.26 14.92
CA GLU A 105 -2.21 -7.15 14.75
C GLU A 105 -2.70 -5.71 14.85
N ASN A 106 -1.92 -4.84 15.51
CA ASN A 106 -2.31 -3.46 15.73
C ASN A 106 -1.81 -2.55 14.62
N ILE A 107 -2.75 -1.92 13.94
CA ILE A 107 -2.48 -0.89 12.95
C ILE A 107 -2.59 0.45 13.67
N PRO A 108 -1.52 1.30 13.66
CA PRO A 108 -1.52 2.55 14.44
C PRO A 108 -2.36 3.68 13.87
N PHE A 109 -3.23 3.38 12.92
CA PHE A 109 -4.07 4.37 12.23
C PHE A 109 -5.33 3.70 11.72
N GLU A 110 -6.34 4.51 11.37
CA GLU A 110 -7.54 4.02 10.71
C GLU A 110 -7.45 4.27 9.21
N ILE A 111 -7.53 3.20 8.43
CA ILE A 111 -7.48 3.26 6.97
C ILE A 111 -8.57 4.18 6.43
N LYS A 112 -9.79 4.06 6.97
CA LYS A 112 -10.92 4.88 6.55
C LYS A 112 -10.63 6.38 6.66
N ASN A 113 -10.00 6.82 7.76
CA ASN A 113 -9.69 8.22 7.98
C ASN A 113 -8.71 8.75 6.95
N ILE A 114 -7.73 7.95 6.58
CA ILE A 114 -6.74 8.33 5.57
C ILE A 114 -7.37 8.42 4.18
N VAL A 115 -8.23 7.48 3.83
CA VAL A 115 -8.94 7.49 2.55
C VAL A 115 -9.87 8.68 2.46
N ASP A 116 -10.63 8.97 3.52
CA ASP A 116 -11.53 10.12 3.57
C ASP A 116 -10.74 11.44 3.42
N LYS A 117 -9.65 11.58 4.14
CA LYS A 117 -8.79 12.77 4.08
C LYS A 117 -8.18 12.96 2.69
N ALA A 118 -7.75 11.88 2.04
CA ALA A 118 -7.21 11.92 0.69
C ALA A 118 -8.25 12.45 -0.30
N HIS A 119 -9.48 11.93 -0.23
CA HIS A 119 -10.56 12.35 -1.12
C HIS A 119 -11.01 13.79 -0.87
N GLU A 120 -10.95 14.27 0.38
CA GLU A 120 -11.28 15.65 0.72
C GLU A 120 -10.21 16.64 0.27
N THR A 121 -8.93 16.23 0.31
CA THR A 121 -7.78 17.10 0.04
C THR A 121 -7.44 17.16 -1.45
N LEU A 122 -7.57 16.05 -2.13
CA LEU A 122 -7.24 15.91 -3.54
C LEU A 122 -8.51 15.88 -4.40
#